data_eb0d059e3d5c9489732b2f956ab75dba
#
_entry.id   eb0d059e3d5c9489732b2f956ab75dba
#
_cell.length_a   1.000
_cell.length_b   1.000
_cell.length_c   1.000
_cell.angle_alpha   90.00
_cell.angle_beta   90.00
_cell.angle_gamma   90.00
#
_symmetry.space_group_name_H-M   'P 1'
#
loop_
_entity.id
_entity.type
_entity.pdbx_description
1 polymer ?
#
loop_
_entity_poly.entity_id
_entity_poly.type
_entity_poly.pdbx_seq_one_letter_code
_entity_poly.pdbx_strand_id
1 'polypeptide(L)'
;MPAKVFKNPHLLSFIEKNHDGIIVVNKQGVVLFVNLAASRLLNCGRKEFCGKPFGFPLPGDKVVEINLPGKSKEIVIAQMQQMSIEWQGLRAYALFIHDISELKKTEMLRAAIDERRRIDGIKNEFISNVSHELRTPLTSVREGISQILEGFLGKTSVKQKEFLKICLEDIDRLSRIIDGLLDISRIESGKIILKKETLDVVELARGVISSFSFKIKAKGLKLIEDFPRGKSEIYVDRDRIIEVFTNLLGNAIKFTEKGSISVRIKNKAKQIECSVADTGRGIAKKDLPRAFIRFQQFGRVFGPGEKGTGLGLSIAKSIIELHKGHIRVESKLNKGTKFTFTLFRYTSRELFKQYITDSVREAVRNDEPLSIFIFYIENFAAVKKEFDTKKIAVVMDKLYEIVGGHLRRQADLAVKDDQTILLVLPVTKNEYIDSIQVRLSQALSEYLAKEGLDKIIKIGYKTAGFPRDGSSAEVLFDKIKSGIS
;
A
#
# COMPACT_ATOMS: atom_id res chain seq x y z
N MET A 1 -30.08 -47.14 -27.34
CA MET A 1 -31.47 -46.89 -26.93
C MET A 1 -31.54 -46.74 -25.43
N PRO A 2 -31.47 -45.51 -24.86
CA PRO A 2 -31.51 -45.32 -23.41
C PRO A 2 -32.92 -45.24 -22.80
N ALA A 3 -33.94 -45.06 -23.61
CA ALA A 3 -35.30 -44.77 -23.13
C ALA A 3 -36.12 -45.92 -22.50
N LYS A 4 -35.62 -47.18 -22.54
CA LYS A 4 -36.34 -48.35 -21.95
C LYS A 4 -35.90 -48.73 -20.53
N VAL A 5 -34.90 -48.01 -19.93
CA VAL A 5 -34.24 -48.40 -18.67
C VAL A 5 -34.94 -47.86 -17.42
N PHE A 6 -35.58 -46.71 -17.53
CA PHE A 6 -36.28 -46.10 -16.41
C PHE A 6 -37.79 -46.02 -16.66
N LYS A 7 -38.60 -46.59 -15.74
CA LYS A 7 -40.07 -46.47 -15.77
C LYS A 7 -40.57 -45.05 -15.45
N ASN A 8 -39.69 -44.19 -14.86
CA ASN A 8 -40.00 -42.81 -14.49
C ASN A 8 -39.12 -41.82 -15.27
N PRO A 9 -39.65 -41.04 -16.24
CA PRO A 9 -38.90 -40.09 -17.05
C PRO A 9 -38.33 -38.93 -16.23
N HIS A 10 -38.91 -38.57 -15.08
CA HIS A 10 -38.41 -37.51 -14.19
C HIS A 10 -37.11 -37.92 -13.50
N LEU A 11 -36.98 -39.17 -13.08
CA LEU A 11 -35.77 -39.69 -12.44
C LEU A 11 -34.61 -39.75 -13.44
N LEU A 12 -34.87 -40.14 -14.69
CA LEU A 12 -33.85 -40.12 -15.75
C LEU A 12 -33.34 -38.70 -16.01
N SER A 13 -34.24 -37.70 -16.09
CA SER A 13 -33.89 -36.31 -16.28
C SER A 13 -33.03 -35.75 -15.12
N PHE A 14 -33.34 -36.17 -13.90
CA PHE A 14 -32.57 -35.76 -12.71
C PHE A 14 -31.13 -36.30 -12.75
N ILE A 15 -30.96 -37.58 -13.05
CA ILE A 15 -29.63 -38.21 -13.16
C ILE A 15 -28.83 -37.61 -14.32
N GLU A 16 -29.49 -37.33 -15.45
CA GLU A 16 -28.87 -36.75 -16.64
C GLU A 16 -28.42 -35.28 -16.45
N LYS A 17 -29.17 -34.53 -15.67
CA LYS A 17 -28.88 -33.11 -15.39
C LYS A 17 -27.96 -32.92 -14.20
N ASN A 18 -27.60 -33.97 -13.48
CA ASN A 18 -26.67 -33.88 -12.38
C ASN A 18 -25.29 -33.38 -12.88
N HIS A 19 -24.66 -32.50 -12.12
CA HIS A 19 -23.34 -31.97 -12.41
C HIS A 19 -22.23 -33.00 -12.15
N ASP A 20 -22.48 -33.96 -11.25
CA ASP A 20 -21.56 -35.05 -10.97
C ASP A 20 -21.67 -36.15 -12.03
N GLY A 21 -20.52 -36.72 -12.31
CA GLY A 21 -20.48 -37.92 -13.15
C GLY A 21 -21.13 -39.11 -12.45
N ILE A 22 -22.16 -39.71 -13.07
CA ILE A 22 -22.82 -40.89 -12.54
C ILE A 22 -22.62 -42.03 -13.52
N ILE A 23 -22.03 -43.15 -13.04
CA ILE A 23 -21.78 -44.35 -13.80
C ILE A 23 -22.38 -45.53 -13.03
N VAL A 24 -23.11 -46.39 -13.70
CA VAL A 24 -23.58 -47.64 -13.11
C VAL A 24 -22.79 -48.79 -13.69
N VAL A 25 -22.22 -49.64 -12.83
CA VAL A 25 -21.46 -50.85 -13.23
C VAL A 25 -22.07 -52.10 -12.60
N ASN A 26 -21.96 -53.25 -13.27
CA ASN A 26 -22.34 -54.53 -12.69
C ASN A 26 -21.26 -55.04 -11.68
N LYS A 27 -21.50 -56.22 -11.09
CA LYS A 27 -20.55 -56.83 -10.14
C LYS A 27 -19.17 -57.14 -10.74
N GLN A 28 -19.06 -57.26 -12.04
CA GLN A 28 -17.82 -57.52 -12.80
C GLN A 28 -17.14 -56.21 -13.23
N GLY A 29 -17.68 -55.02 -12.84
CA GLY A 29 -17.12 -53.72 -13.23
C GLY A 29 -17.45 -53.30 -14.66
N VAL A 30 -18.39 -53.96 -15.35
CA VAL A 30 -18.81 -53.57 -16.70
C VAL A 30 -19.83 -52.44 -16.61
N VAL A 31 -19.64 -51.37 -17.39
CA VAL A 31 -20.47 -50.19 -17.43
C VAL A 31 -21.84 -50.45 -18.03
N LEU A 32 -22.90 -50.20 -17.26
CA LEU A 32 -24.29 -50.35 -17.67
C LEU A 32 -24.96 -49.05 -18.10
N PHE A 33 -24.54 -47.93 -17.44
CA PHE A 33 -25.11 -46.60 -17.69
C PHE A 33 -24.07 -45.52 -17.40
N VAL A 34 -24.15 -44.41 -18.12
CA VAL A 34 -23.32 -43.21 -17.96
C VAL A 34 -24.17 -41.98 -18.19
N ASN A 35 -24.21 -41.03 -17.28
CA ASN A 35 -24.87 -39.76 -17.47
C ASN A 35 -24.01 -38.78 -18.33
N LEU A 36 -24.56 -37.62 -18.65
CA LEU A 36 -23.89 -36.64 -19.51
C LEU A 36 -22.62 -36.08 -18.88
N ALA A 37 -22.63 -35.83 -17.53
CA ALA A 37 -21.49 -35.34 -16.82
C ALA A 37 -20.31 -36.32 -16.80
N ALA A 38 -20.54 -37.60 -16.51
CA ALA A 38 -19.50 -38.63 -16.57
C ALA A 38 -18.91 -38.80 -17.98
N SER A 39 -19.75 -38.73 -19.02
CA SER A 39 -19.29 -38.77 -20.42
C SER A 39 -18.36 -37.61 -20.77
N ARG A 40 -18.63 -36.41 -20.21
CA ARG A 40 -17.78 -35.23 -20.38
C ARG A 40 -16.48 -35.33 -19.59
N LEU A 41 -16.55 -35.76 -18.32
CA LEU A 41 -15.38 -35.91 -17.43
C LEU A 41 -14.38 -36.94 -17.97
N LEU A 42 -14.91 -38.09 -18.48
CA LEU A 42 -14.09 -39.16 -19.04
C LEU A 42 -13.69 -38.93 -20.50
N ASN A 43 -14.18 -37.86 -21.11
CA ASN A 43 -13.99 -37.54 -22.53
C ASN A 43 -14.31 -38.72 -23.47
N CYS A 44 -15.35 -39.45 -23.14
CA CYS A 44 -15.71 -40.69 -23.84
C CYS A 44 -17.19 -40.69 -24.23
N GLY A 45 -17.50 -41.14 -25.43
CA GLY A 45 -18.89 -41.25 -25.89
C GLY A 45 -19.66 -42.32 -25.12
N ARG A 46 -20.94 -42.08 -24.78
CA ARG A 46 -21.78 -43.03 -24.02
C ARG A 46 -21.86 -44.41 -24.66
N LYS A 47 -22.00 -44.46 -26.01
CA LYS A 47 -22.08 -45.74 -26.77
C LYS A 47 -20.78 -46.53 -26.75
N GLU A 48 -19.67 -45.83 -26.60
CA GLU A 48 -18.34 -46.43 -26.58
C GLU A 48 -17.97 -46.95 -25.19
N PHE A 49 -18.58 -46.42 -24.14
CA PHE A 49 -18.24 -46.75 -22.76
C PHE A 49 -19.16 -47.83 -22.16
N CYS A 50 -20.45 -47.84 -22.54
CA CYS A 50 -21.39 -48.87 -22.09
C CYS A 50 -21.02 -50.26 -22.67
N GLY A 51 -21.03 -51.27 -21.80
CA GLY A 51 -20.67 -52.65 -22.14
C GLY A 51 -19.16 -52.94 -22.04
N LYS A 52 -18.32 -51.95 -21.73
CA LYS A 52 -16.89 -52.15 -21.50
C LYS A 52 -16.55 -52.13 -20.01
N PRO A 53 -15.42 -52.71 -19.59
CA PRO A 53 -14.92 -52.57 -18.23
C PRO A 53 -14.68 -51.08 -17.91
N PHE A 54 -14.99 -50.66 -16.69
CA PHE A 54 -14.81 -49.26 -16.22
C PHE A 54 -13.34 -48.82 -16.23
N GLY A 55 -12.39 -49.74 -16.06
CA GLY A 55 -10.96 -49.45 -16.16
C GLY A 55 -10.30 -48.85 -14.91
N PHE A 56 -11.08 -48.51 -13.90
CA PHE A 56 -10.56 -48.02 -12.60
C PHE A 56 -10.99 -49.02 -11.51
N PRO A 57 -10.19 -49.15 -10.43
CA PRO A 57 -10.57 -49.96 -9.27
C PRO A 57 -11.80 -49.36 -8.59
N LEU A 58 -12.72 -50.21 -8.21
CA LEU A 58 -13.93 -49.79 -7.50
C LEU A 58 -13.59 -49.44 -6.05
N PRO A 59 -13.98 -48.23 -5.53
CA PRO A 59 -13.53 -47.73 -4.23
C PRO A 59 -14.12 -48.44 -3.02
N GLY A 60 -15.13 -49.29 -3.19
CA GLY A 60 -15.87 -49.88 -2.08
C GLY A 60 -16.56 -48.77 -1.23
N ASP A 61 -16.52 -48.92 0.09
CA ASP A 61 -17.16 -47.94 1.01
C ASP A 61 -16.32 -46.68 1.25
N LYS A 62 -15.19 -46.48 0.54
CA LYS A 62 -14.30 -45.34 0.69
C LYS A 62 -14.49 -44.33 -0.43
N VAL A 63 -14.22 -43.06 -0.12
CA VAL A 63 -14.04 -42.01 -1.13
C VAL A 63 -12.59 -42.06 -1.60
N VAL A 64 -12.35 -42.15 -2.91
CA VAL A 64 -11.03 -42.27 -3.52
C VAL A 64 -10.81 -41.14 -4.50
N GLU A 65 -9.64 -40.52 -4.47
CA GLU A 65 -9.23 -39.54 -5.49
C GLU A 65 -8.66 -40.30 -6.71
N ILE A 66 -9.10 -39.92 -7.89
CA ILE A 66 -8.65 -40.50 -9.16
C ILE A 66 -8.24 -39.40 -10.11
N ASN A 67 -7.25 -39.69 -10.95
CA ASN A 67 -6.83 -38.83 -12.04
C ASN A 67 -7.45 -39.29 -13.35
N LEU A 68 -8.28 -38.45 -13.96
CA LEU A 68 -8.95 -38.71 -15.21
C LEU A 68 -8.26 -37.98 -16.36
N PRO A 69 -8.13 -38.57 -17.54
CA PRO A 69 -7.65 -37.87 -18.73
C PRO A 69 -8.70 -36.86 -19.21
N GLY A 70 -8.43 -35.59 -19.06
CA GLY A 70 -9.28 -34.49 -19.54
C GLY A 70 -9.08 -34.20 -21.03
N LYS A 71 -9.80 -33.19 -21.53
CA LYS A 71 -9.61 -32.67 -22.90
C LYS A 71 -8.23 -31.98 -22.98
N SER A 72 -7.52 -32.14 -24.11
CA SER A 72 -6.25 -31.44 -24.37
C SER A 72 -5.07 -31.82 -23.47
N LYS A 73 -4.97 -33.05 -22.96
CA LYS A 73 -3.92 -33.56 -22.05
C LYS A 73 -3.95 -32.96 -20.63
N GLU A 74 -4.97 -32.22 -20.25
CA GLU A 74 -5.15 -31.84 -18.85
C GLU A 74 -5.57 -33.05 -18.02
N ILE A 75 -5.10 -33.08 -16.76
CA ILE A 75 -5.52 -34.10 -15.80
C ILE A 75 -6.66 -33.50 -14.96
N VAL A 76 -7.81 -34.17 -14.97
CA VAL A 76 -8.94 -33.83 -14.09
C VAL A 76 -8.80 -34.65 -12.81
N ILE A 77 -8.71 -33.97 -11.67
CA ILE A 77 -8.69 -34.63 -10.34
C ILE A 77 -10.14 -34.79 -9.91
N ALA A 78 -10.57 -36.01 -9.71
CA ALA A 78 -11.94 -36.30 -9.31
C ALA A 78 -12.01 -37.16 -8.05
N GLN A 79 -13.02 -36.94 -7.22
CA GLN A 79 -13.41 -37.85 -6.16
C GLN A 79 -14.41 -38.83 -6.63
N MET A 80 -14.17 -40.11 -6.36
CA MET A 80 -15.07 -41.20 -6.73
C MET A 80 -15.59 -41.89 -5.46
N GLN A 81 -16.91 -42.03 -5.37
CA GLN A 81 -17.62 -42.77 -4.35
C GLN A 81 -18.51 -43.83 -4.97
N GLN A 82 -18.62 -44.99 -4.32
CA GLN A 82 -19.44 -46.08 -4.73
C GLN A 82 -20.65 -46.26 -3.84
N MET A 83 -21.80 -46.56 -4.41
CA MET A 83 -23.01 -46.95 -3.68
C MET A 83 -23.59 -48.24 -4.30
N SER A 84 -23.95 -49.19 -3.44
CA SER A 84 -24.66 -50.40 -3.90
C SER A 84 -26.11 -50.05 -4.23
N ILE A 85 -26.55 -50.44 -5.42
CA ILE A 85 -27.92 -50.20 -5.94
C ILE A 85 -28.50 -51.46 -6.55
N GLU A 86 -29.82 -51.47 -6.72
CA GLU A 86 -30.50 -52.42 -7.56
C GLU A 86 -30.76 -51.78 -8.93
N TRP A 87 -30.24 -52.41 -9.98
CA TRP A 87 -30.37 -51.95 -11.36
C TRP A 87 -31.03 -53.05 -12.21
N GLN A 88 -32.26 -52.79 -12.64
CA GLN A 88 -33.03 -53.75 -13.43
C GLN A 88 -33.21 -55.12 -12.76
N GLY A 89 -33.42 -55.15 -11.44
CA GLY A 89 -33.58 -56.39 -10.67
C GLY A 89 -32.26 -57.11 -10.32
N LEU A 90 -31.13 -56.56 -10.69
CA LEU A 90 -29.79 -57.09 -10.42
C LEU A 90 -28.98 -56.16 -9.51
N ARG A 91 -28.16 -56.73 -8.64
CA ARG A 91 -27.21 -55.94 -7.85
C ARG A 91 -26.16 -55.29 -8.75
N ALA A 92 -26.01 -53.97 -8.63
CA ALA A 92 -25.07 -53.16 -9.35
C ALA A 92 -24.46 -52.08 -8.39
N TYR A 93 -23.49 -51.30 -8.89
CA TYR A 93 -22.87 -50.20 -8.16
C TYR A 93 -23.05 -48.91 -8.94
N ALA A 94 -23.53 -47.86 -8.26
CA ALA A 94 -23.49 -46.51 -8.79
C ALA A 94 -22.20 -45.84 -8.31
N LEU A 95 -21.43 -45.31 -9.26
CA LEU A 95 -20.21 -44.53 -9.02
C LEU A 95 -20.54 -43.06 -9.22
N PHE A 96 -20.28 -42.26 -8.20
CA PHE A 96 -20.39 -40.81 -8.24
C PHE A 96 -19.00 -40.25 -8.41
N ILE A 97 -18.80 -39.45 -9.46
CA ILE A 97 -17.51 -38.83 -9.78
C ILE A 97 -17.68 -37.34 -9.74
N HIS A 98 -17.08 -36.71 -8.76
CA HIS A 98 -17.09 -35.27 -8.54
C HIS A 98 -15.77 -34.65 -8.96
N ASP A 99 -15.78 -33.65 -9.85
CA ASP A 99 -14.56 -32.92 -10.26
C ASP A 99 -14.15 -31.98 -9.14
N ILE A 100 -12.97 -32.22 -8.57
CA ILE A 100 -12.36 -31.42 -7.52
C ILE A 100 -11.14 -30.62 -7.99
N SER A 101 -10.91 -30.51 -9.29
CA SER A 101 -9.72 -29.85 -9.87
C SER A 101 -9.60 -28.40 -9.43
N GLU A 102 -10.70 -27.63 -9.44
CA GLU A 102 -10.72 -26.23 -9.00
C GLU A 102 -10.48 -26.10 -7.49
N LEU A 103 -11.05 -27.00 -6.69
CA LEU A 103 -10.83 -27.04 -5.26
C LEU A 103 -9.34 -27.28 -4.94
N LYS A 104 -8.76 -28.33 -5.54
CA LYS A 104 -7.34 -28.68 -5.38
C LYS A 104 -6.41 -27.56 -5.83
N LYS A 105 -6.72 -26.92 -6.97
CA LYS A 105 -5.96 -25.78 -7.46
C LYS A 105 -5.99 -24.59 -6.46
N THR A 106 -7.15 -24.34 -5.88
CA THR A 106 -7.33 -23.29 -4.89
C THR A 106 -6.56 -23.60 -3.58
N GLU A 107 -6.60 -24.85 -3.13
CA GLU A 107 -5.83 -25.32 -1.97
C GLU A 107 -4.32 -25.21 -2.19
N MET A 108 -3.82 -25.65 -3.37
CA MET A 108 -2.42 -25.52 -3.73
C MET A 108 -1.96 -24.06 -3.80
N LEU A 109 -2.79 -23.18 -4.38
CA LEU A 109 -2.48 -21.74 -4.43
C LEU A 109 -2.43 -21.12 -3.02
N ARG A 110 -3.36 -21.48 -2.14
CA ARG A 110 -3.35 -21.02 -0.74
C ARG A 110 -2.09 -21.50 -0.03
N ALA A 111 -1.78 -22.78 -0.12
CA ALA A 111 -0.57 -23.34 0.50
C ALA A 111 0.72 -22.66 -0.02
N ALA A 112 0.82 -22.39 -1.32
CA ALA A 112 1.95 -21.67 -1.90
C ALA A 112 2.05 -20.21 -1.43
N ILE A 113 0.91 -19.52 -1.26
CA ILE A 113 0.86 -18.16 -0.71
C ILE A 113 1.31 -18.15 0.75
N ASP A 114 0.82 -19.10 1.56
CA ASP A 114 1.16 -19.17 2.98
C ASP A 114 2.64 -19.52 3.20
N GLU A 115 3.18 -20.44 2.41
CA GLU A 115 4.62 -20.75 2.47
C GLU A 115 5.49 -19.55 2.05
N ARG A 116 5.06 -18.82 1.00
CA ARG A 116 5.74 -17.59 0.60
C ARG A 116 5.71 -16.54 1.72
N ARG A 117 4.57 -16.35 2.37
CA ARG A 117 4.44 -15.43 3.52
C ARG A 117 5.34 -15.84 4.67
N ARG A 118 5.46 -17.15 4.95
CA ARG A 118 6.33 -17.69 5.98
C ARG A 118 7.80 -17.38 5.69
N ILE A 119 8.24 -17.63 4.47
CA ILE A 119 9.61 -17.33 4.03
C ILE A 119 9.91 -15.84 4.11
N ASP A 120 8.98 -14.98 3.64
CA ASP A 120 9.13 -13.52 3.72
C ASP A 120 9.17 -13.04 5.19
N GLY A 121 8.40 -13.68 6.09
CA GLY A 121 8.43 -13.42 7.53
C GLY A 121 9.81 -13.72 8.16
N ILE A 122 10.35 -14.91 7.91
CA ILE A 122 11.67 -15.34 8.40
C ILE A 122 12.78 -14.41 7.86
N LYS A 123 12.75 -14.10 6.57
CA LYS A 123 13.71 -13.17 5.95
C LYS A 123 13.70 -11.80 6.63
N ASN A 124 12.52 -11.25 6.91
CA ASN A 124 12.39 -9.93 7.53
C ASN A 124 12.85 -9.92 8.99
N GLU A 125 12.52 -10.95 9.74
CA GLU A 125 12.99 -11.12 11.11
C GLU A 125 14.52 -11.25 11.16
N PHE A 126 15.09 -12.06 10.28
CA PHE A 126 16.55 -12.20 10.16
C PHE A 126 17.23 -10.85 9.87
N ILE A 127 16.73 -10.08 8.86
CA ILE A 127 17.29 -8.76 8.53
C ILE A 127 17.17 -7.81 9.71
N SER A 128 16.04 -7.83 10.45
CA SER A 128 15.83 -6.96 11.61
C SER A 128 16.81 -7.28 12.73
N ASN A 129 16.95 -8.57 13.07
CA ASN A 129 17.83 -9.02 14.16
C ASN A 129 19.30 -8.73 13.83
N VAL A 130 19.77 -9.11 12.64
CA VAL A 130 21.14 -8.83 12.19
C VAL A 130 21.44 -7.33 12.20
N SER A 131 20.48 -6.49 11.80
CA SER A 131 20.69 -5.04 11.77
C SER A 131 20.81 -4.46 13.17
N HIS A 132 20.02 -4.94 14.14
CA HIS A 132 20.16 -4.55 15.53
C HIS A 132 21.51 -4.98 16.12
N GLU A 133 21.90 -6.22 15.88
CA GLU A 133 23.18 -6.77 16.36
C GLU A 133 24.40 -6.10 15.73
N LEU A 134 24.30 -5.59 14.52
CA LEU A 134 25.37 -4.84 13.87
C LEU A 134 25.41 -3.36 14.29
N ARG A 135 24.27 -2.75 14.59
CA ARG A 135 24.21 -1.33 14.96
C ARG A 135 24.94 -1.03 16.27
N THR A 136 24.75 -1.87 17.27
CA THR A 136 25.36 -1.71 18.61
C THR A 136 26.88 -1.63 18.56
N PRO A 137 27.63 -2.62 18.00
CA PRO A 137 29.08 -2.55 17.91
C PRO A 137 29.56 -1.41 17.01
N LEU A 138 28.85 -1.08 15.94
CA LEU A 138 29.22 0.05 15.08
C LEU A 138 29.11 1.39 15.80
N THR A 139 28.08 1.58 16.63
CA THR A 139 27.94 2.79 17.44
C THR A 139 29.11 2.92 18.43
N SER A 140 29.47 1.82 19.12
CA SER A 140 30.59 1.83 20.06
C SER A 140 31.92 2.14 19.37
N VAL A 141 32.20 1.53 18.21
CA VAL A 141 33.43 1.82 17.43
C VAL A 141 33.43 3.26 16.95
N ARG A 142 32.30 3.77 16.46
CA ARG A 142 32.14 5.16 16.02
C ARG A 142 32.45 6.15 17.14
N GLU A 143 31.88 5.91 18.32
CA GLU A 143 32.11 6.75 19.50
C GLU A 143 33.56 6.73 19.94
N GLY A 144 34.18 5.54 20.00
CA GLY A 144 35.60 5.41 20.34
C GLY A 144 36.51 6.19 19.37
N ILE A 145 36.28 6.09 18.07
CA ILE A 145 37.03 6.85 17.05
C ILE A 145 36.78 8.36 17.23
N SER A 146 35.54 8.78 17.47
CA SER A 146 35.22 10.21 17.69
C SER A 146 35.95 10.77 18.91
N GLN A 147 35.97 10.04 20.02
CA GLN A 147 36.70 10.44 21.24
C GLN A 147 38.21 10.57 21.00
N ILE A 148 38.81 9.70 20.20
CA ILE A 148 40.24 9.80 19.83
C ILE A 148 40.45 11.05 18.96
N LEU A 149 39.58 11.31 17.98
CA LEU A 149 39.68 12.47 17.07
C LEU A 149 39.51 13.81 17.82
N GLU A 150 38.64 13.85 18.83
CA GLU A 150 38.40 15.01 19.72
C GLU A 150 39.51 15.24 20.76
N GLY A 151 40.41 14.23 20.91
CA GLY A 151 41.56 14.34 21.77
C GLY A 151 41.34 13.93 23.20
N PHE A 152 40.19 13.35 23.55
CA PHE A 152 39.87 12.86 24.92
C PHE A 152 40.82 11.73 25.38
N LEU A 153 41.36 10.95 24.44
CA LEU A 153 42.26 9.84 24.72
C LEU A 153 43.73 10.13 24.41
N GLY A 154 44.07 11.43 24.29
CA GLY A 154 45.43 11.91 24.04
C GLY A 154 45.61 12.56 22.65
N LYS A 155 46.85 13.11 22.43
CA LYS A 155 47.16 13.82 21.17
C LYS A 155 47.39 12.81 20.02
N THR A 156 46.73 13.04 18.89
CA THR A 156 46.91 12.26 17.66
C THR A 156 47.72 13.04 16.64
N SER A 157 48.60 12.36 15.92
CA SER A 157 49.32 12.93 14.78
C SER A 157 48.41 13.24 13.60
N VAL A 158 48.82 14.10 12.68
CA VAL A 158 48.06 14.45 11.48
C VAL A 158 47.68 13.20 10.65
N LYS A 159 48.63 12.29 10.44
CA LYS A 159 48.39 11.02 9.73
C LYS A 159 47.36 10.11 10.43
N GLN A 160 47.43 10.04 11.75
CA GLN A 160 46.43 9.27 12.53
C GLN A 160 45.03 9.88 12.41
N LYS A 161 44.93 11.22 12.47
CA LYS A 161 43.64 11.91 12.28
C LYS A 161 43.05 11.66 10.89
N GLU A 162 43.85 11.69 9.86
CA GLU A 162 43.41 11.36 8.49
C GLU A 162 42.89 9.93 8.37
N PHE A 163 43.64 8.97 8.92
CA PHE A 163 43.24 7.56 8.93
C PHE A 163 41.94 7.33 9.72
N LEU A 164 41.83 7.90 10.92
CA LEU A 164 40.64 7.77 11.77
C LEU A 164 39.40 8.41 11.12
N LYS A 165 39.55 9.50 10.37
CA LYS A 165 38.46 10.09 9.57
C LYS A 165 37.96 9.12 8.50
N ILE A 166 38.87 8.44 7.80
CA ILE A 166 38.49 7.43 6.79
C ILE A 166 37.73 6.29 7.46
N CYS A 167 38.19 5.78 8.62
CA CYS A 167 37.47 4.77 9.38
C CYS A 167 36.07 5.21 9.78
N LEU A 168 35.92 6.46 10.23
CA LEU A 168 34.63 7.03 10.61
C LEU A 168 33.66 7.10 9.41
N GLU A 169 34.16 7.54 8.25
CA GLU A 169 33.38 7.59 7.01
C GLU A 169 32.90 6.17 6.57
N ASP A 170 33.74 5.16 6.71
CA ASP A 170 33.39 3.77 6.39
C ASP A 170 32.35 3.20 7.38
N ILE A 171 32.46 3.53 8.67
CA ILE A 171 31.46 3.16 9.68
C ILE A 171 30.11 3.84 9.41
N ASP A 172 30.11 5.14 9.14
CA ASP A 172 28.88 5.88 8.80
C ASP A 172 28.27 5.35 7.49
N ARG A 173 29.08 4.87 6.57
CA ARG A 173 28.62 4.20 5.34
C ARG A 173 27.99 2.86 5.64
N LEU A 174 28.58 2.04 6.50
CA LEU A 174 28.06 0.74 6.89
C LEU A 174 26.72 0.89 7.63
N SER A 175 26.62 1.85 8.53
CA SER A 175 25.37 2.20 9.22
C SER A 175 24.25 2.56 8.22
N ARG A 176 24.55 3.38 7.22
CA ARG A 176 23.59 3.73 6.15
C ARG A 176 23.17 2.52 5.31
N ILE A 177 24.04 1.54 5.10
CA ILE A 177 23.69 0.30 4.39
C ILE A 177 22.70 -0.52 5.23
N ILE A 178 22.99 -0.68 6.53
CA ILE A 178 22.16 -1.44 7.47
C ILE A 178 20.76 -0.81 7.58
N ASP A 179 20.69 0.51 7.79
CA ASP A 179 19.44 1.24 7.89
C ASP A 179 18.63 1.15 6.58
N GLY A 180 19.29 1.31 5.42
CA GLY A 180 18.65 1.15 4.12
C GLY A 180 18.14 -0.27 3.85
N LEU A 181 18.83 -1.30 4.34
CA LEU A 181 18.37 -2.69 4.23
C LEU A 181 17.13 -2.94 5.09
N LEU A 182 17.11 -2.38 6.32
CA LEU A 182 15.95 -2.42 7.21
C LEU A 182 14.73 -1.72 6.59
N ASP A 183 14.93 -0.52 6.05
CA ASP A 183 13.83 0.23 5.39
C ASP A 183 13.24 -0.57 4.22
N ILE A 184 14.10 -1.15 3.38
CA ILE A 184 13.65 -2.00 2.27
C ILE A 184 12.87 -3.22 2.78
N SER A 185 13.36 -3.91 3.80
CA SER A 185 12.69 -5.08 4.41
C SER A 185 11.31 -4.72 4.95
N ARG A 186 11.19 -3.58 5.65
CA ARG A 186 9.93 -3.06 6.18
C ARG A 186 8.95 -2.66 5.07
N ILE A 187 9.45 -2.07 3.97
CA ILE A 187 8.64 -1.72 2.79
C ILE A 187 8.11 -2.99 2.12
N GLU A 188 8.97 -3.99 1.85
CA GLU A 188 8.59 -5.24 1.18
C GLU A 188 7.57 -6.05 1.98
N SER A 189 7.70 -6.06 3.31
CA SER A 189 6.76 -6.75 4.19
C SER A 189 5.42 -6.02 4.38
N GLY A 190 5.25 -4.83 3.79
CA GLY A 190 4.06 -4.01 3.99
C GLY A 190 3.89 -3.51 5.43
N LYS A 191 4.94 -3.61 6.26
CA LYS A 191 4.92 -3.22 7.69
C LYS A 191 5.14 -1.71 7.90
N ILE A 192 5.50 -0.98 6.85
CA ILE A 192 5.61 0.48 6.95
C ILE A 192 4.22 1.09 7.02
N ILE A 193 3.98 1.78 8.11
CA ILE A 193 2.82 2.63 8.30
C ILE A 193 3.28 4.05 8.04
N LEU A 194 2.70 4.65 6.99
CA LEU A 194 2.98 6.05 6.69
C LEU A 194 2.22 6.94 7.68
N LYS A 195 2.95 7.80 8.38
CA LYS A 195 2.39 8.87 9.21
C LYS A 195 2.13 10.08 8.33
N LYS A 196 1.04 10.03 7.58
CA LYS A 196 0.72 11.08 6.61
C LYS A 196 0.09 12.29 7.31
N GLU A 197 0.52 13.47 6.89
CA GLU A 197 -0.02 14.76 7.29
C GLU A 197 -0.16 15.69 6.08
N THR A 198 -0.99 16.71 6.20
CA THR A 198 -1.09 17.75 5.17
C THR A 198 0.02 18.76 5.37
N LEU A 199 0.85 18.96 4.38
CA LEU A 199 1.97 19.88 4.42
C LEU A 199 2.20 20.56 3.06
N ASP A 200 2.91 21.69 3.08
CA ASP A 200 3.38 22.35 1.84
C ASP A 200 4.71 21.74 1.41
N VAL A 201 4.72 21.10 0.23
CA VAL A 201 5.92 20.46 -0.30
C VAL A 201 7.04 21.46 -0.66
N VAL A 202 6.69 22.73 -0.90
CA VAL A 202 7.68 23.78 -1.17
C VAL A 202 8.45 24.11 0.11
N GLU A 203 7.75 24.26 1.24
CA GLU A 203 8.39 24.48 2.53
C GLU A 203 9.30 23.32 2.94
N LEU A 204 8.81 22.10 2.74
CA LEU A 204 9.58 20.89 2.99
C LEU A 204 10.86 20.86 2.13
N ALA A 205 10.74 21.11 0.83
CA ALA A 205 11.88 21.12 -0.10
C ALA A 205 12.90 22.20 0.30
N ARG A 206 12.46 23.41 0.70
CA ARG A 206 13.34 24.48 1.17
C ARG A 206 14.09 24.08 2.44
N GLY A 207 13.42 23.42 3.39
CA GLY A 207 14.05 22.89 4.60
C GLY A 207 15.19 21.93 4.27
N VAL A 208 14.96 20.98 3.35
CA VAL A 208 16.01 20.04 2.91
C VAL A 208 17.13 20.78 2.16
N ILE A 209 16.79 21.67 1.24
CA ILE A 209 17.81 22.48 0.50
C ILE A 209 18.70 23.26 1.47
N SER A 210 18.11 23.87 2.50
CA SER A 210 18.84 24.63 3.53
C SER A 210 19.88 23.76 4.22
N SER A 211 19.56 22.50 4.57
CA SER A 211 20.51 21.56 5.19
C SER A 211 21.72 21.22 4.31
N PHE A 212 21.57 21.33 3.00
CA PHE A 212 22.67 21.11 2.03
C PHE A 212 23.39 22.39 1.59
N SER A 213 22.95 23.57 2.01
CA SER A 213 23.45 24.88 1.55
C SER A 213 24.96 25.03 1.72
N PHE A 214 25.50 24.60 2.86
CA PHE A 214 26.93 24.61 3.13
C PHE A 214 27.72 23.74 2.13
N LYS A 215 27.26 22.50 1.89
CA LYS A 215 27.93 21.57 0.96
C LYS A 215 27.90 22.09 -0.49
N ILE A 216 26.78 22.67 -0.90
CA ILE A 216 26.61 23.28 -2.24
C ILE A 216 27.57 24.46 -2.42
N LYS A 217 27.64 25.37 -1.44
CA LYS A 217 28.56 26.52 -1.44
C LYS A 217 30.02 26.09 -1.41
N ALA A 218 30.38 25.13 -0.55
CA ALA A 218 31.75 24.61 -0.45
C ALA A 218 32.26 24.01 -1.77
N LYS A 219 31.37 23.41 -2.56
CA LYS A 219 31.69 22.92 -3.92
C LYS A 219 31.59 23.99 -5.01
N GLY A 220 31.20 25.22 -4.71
CA GLY A 220 31.02 26.28 -5.71
C GLY A 220 29.91 26.01 -6.72
N LEU A 221 28.89 25.19 -6.35
CA LEU A 221 27.79 24.87 -7.23
C LEU A 221 26.70 25.94 -7.17
N LYS A 222 26.08 26.24 -8.33
CA LYS A 222 24.94 27.13 -8.41
C LYS A 222 23.67 26.35 -8.08
N LEU A 223 22.87 26.86 -7.12
CA LEU A 223 21.55 26.34 -6.80
C LEU A 223 20.48 27.17 -7.52
N ILE A 224 19.50 26.48 -8.14
CA ILE A 224 18.38 27.09 -8.85
C ILE A 224 17.08 26.51 -8.25
N GLU A 225 16.27 27.37 -7.66
CA GLU A 225 14.94 27.03 -7.14
C GLU A 225 13.86 27.56 -8.09
N ASP A 226 12.99 26.68 -8.58
CA ASP A 226 11.89 27.03 -9.46
C ASP A 226 10.60 26.47 -8.84
N PHE A 227 9.98 27.30 -8.00
CA PHE A 227 8.80 26.93 -7.21
C PHE A 227 7.58 27.75 -7.62
N PRO A 228 6.37 27.16 -7.56
CA PRO A 228 5.14 27.83 -7.90
C PRO A 228 4.81 28.96 -6.89
N ARG A 229 4.08 29.95 -7.35
CA ARG A 229 3.47 30.94 -6.47
C ARG A 229 2.24 30.33 -5.81
N GLY A 230 2.12 30.40 -4.48
CA GLY A 230 1.01 29.86 -3.70
C GLY A 230 1.29 28.46 -3.12
N LYS A 231 0.34 27.98 -2.34
CA LYS A 231 0.47 26.74 -1.57
C LYS A 231 0.50 25.50 -2.46
N SER A 232 1.37 24.58 -2.14
CA SER A 232 1.53 23.28 -2.78
C SER A 232 1.25 22.17 -1.77
N GLU A 233 0.02 22.14 -1.27
CA GLU A 233 -0.42 21.21 -0.22
C GLU A 233 -0.56 19.79 -0.76
N ILE A 234 0.00 18.84 0.01
CA ILE A 234 -0.04 17.39 -0.24
C ILE A 234 -0.28 16.64 1.07
N TYR A 235 -0.81 15.42 0.96
CA TYR A 235 -1.03 14.52 2.09
C TYR A 235 -0.03 13.36 2.05
N VAL A 236 1.04 13.47 2.80
CA VAL A 236 2.19 12.56 2.74
C VAL A 236 2.85 12.42 4.12
N ASP A 237 3.69 11.41 4.24
CA ASP A 237 4.59 11.24 5.38
C ASP A 237 5.79 12.18 5.21
N ARG A 238 5.89 13.15 6.12
CA ARG A 238 6.91 14.21 6.11
C ARG A 238 8.33 13.66 6.06
N ASP A 239 8.65 12.76 6.98
CA ASP A 239 10.00 12.23 7.13
C ASP A 239 10.43 11.43 5.91
N ARG A 240 9.50 10.67 5.35
CA ARG A 240 9.74 9.87 4.14
C ARG A 240 9.93 10.74 2.90
N ILE A 241 9.22 11.84 2.76
CA ILE A 241 9.45 12.76 1.63
C ILE A 241 10.74 13.57 1.82
N ILE A 242 11.11 13.93 3.05
CA ILE A 242 12.45 14.48 3.36
C ILE A 242 13.53 13.51 2.91
N GLU A 243 13.39 12.21 3.18
CA GLU A 243 14.32 11.17 2.77
C GLU A 243 14.46 11.08 1.23
N VAL A 244 13.35 11.19 0.50
CA VAL A 244 13.38 11.24 -0.98
C VAL A 244 14.21 12.42 -1.47
N PHE A 245 13.90 13.64 -1.00
CA PHE A 245 14.67 14.83 -1.40
C PHE A 245 16.15 14.75 -1.01
N THR A 246 16.42 14.23 0.18
CA THR A 246 17.80 14.04 0.69
C THR A 246 18.59 13.09 -0.20
N ASN A 247 18.00 11.98 -0.61
CA ASN A 247 18.62 11.02 -1.52
C ASN A 247 18.88 11.61 -2.90
N LEU A 248 17.93 12.37 -3.46
CA LEU A 248 18.07 12.97 -4.77
C LEU A 248 19.07 14.15 -4.78
N LEU A 249 18.99 15.06 -3.81
CA LEU A 249 19.92 16.19 -3.65
C LEU A 249 21.33 15.70 -3.31
N GLY A 250 21.46 14.74 -2.41
CA GLY A 250 22.76 14.14 -2.09
C GLY A 250 23.44 13.55 -3.32
N ASN A 251 22.69 12.85 -4.18
CA ASN A 251 23.22 12.36 -5.44
C ASN A 251 23.61 13.49 -6.39
N ALA A 252 22.78 14.52 -6.55
CA ALA A 252 23.08 15.67 -7.39
C ALA A 252 24.37 16.37 -6.96
N ILE A 253 24.55 16.64 -5.67
CA ILE A 253 25.77 17.26 -5.12
C ILE A 253 26.99 16.34 -5.32
N LYS A 254 26.81 15.05 -5.09
CA LYS A 254 27.89 14.07 -5.21
C LYS A 254 28.44 13.98 -6.61
N PHE A 255 27.57 13.91 -7.62
CA PHE A 255 27.95 13.66 -9.01
C PHE A 255 28.16 14.93 -9.84
N THR A 256 28.03 16.11 -9.23
CA THR A 256 28.35 17.40 -9.86
C THR A 256 29.63 17.97 -9.25
N GLU A 257 30.66 18.11 -10.05
CA GLU A 257 31.92 18.75 -9.65
C GLU A 257 31.86 20.26 -9.87
N LYS A 258 31.34 20.69 -10.99
CA LYS A 258 31.14 22.10 -11.38
C LYS A 258 29.82 22.26 -12.12
N GLY A 259 29.15 23.40 -11.94
CA GLY A 259 27.89 23.71 -12.61
C GLY A 259 26.76 24.02 -11.66
N SER A 260 25.59 23.42 -11.90
CA SER A 260 24.37 23.78 -11.15
C SER A 260 23.52 22.57 -10.75
N ILE A 261 22.78 22.77 -9.67
CA ILE A 261 21.70 21.87 -9.22
C ILE A 261 20.42 22.69 -9.27
N SER A 262 19.35 22.12 -9.83
CA SER A 262 18.04 22.76 -9.85
C SER A 262 17.00 21.89 -9.16
N VAL A 263 16.20 22.51 -8.29
CA VAL A 263 15.02 21.90 -7.67
C VAL A 263 13.79 22.63 -8.20
N ARG A 264 12.90 21.87 -8.83
CA ARG A 264 11.69 22.43 -9.42
C ARG A 264 10.46 21.72 -8.90
N ILE A 265 9.43 22.48 -8.55
CA ILE A 265 8.12 22.01 -8.15
C ILE A 265 7.08 22.62 -9.07
N LYS A 266 6.17 21.81 -9.61
CA LYS A 266 5.09 22.25 -10.49
C LYS A 266 3.76 21.69 -10.01
N ASN A 267 2.80 22.58 -9.78
CA ASN A 267 1.42 22.20 -9.50
C ASN A 267 0.72 21.82 -10.81
N LYS A 268 0.22 20.58 -10.89
CA LYS A 268 -0.70 20.12 -11.94
C LYS A 268 -2.08 19.88 -11.34
N ALA A 269 -3.09 19.69 -12.16
CA ALA A 269 -4.48 19.57 -11.71
C ALA A 269 -4.69 18.53 -10.59
N LYS A 270 -4.14 17.32 -10.77
CA LYS A 270 -4.32 16.19 -9.84
C LYS A 270 -3.03 15.72 -9.16
N GLN A 271 -1.89 16.37 -9.41
CA GLN A 271 -0.60 15.95 -8.88
C GLN A 271 0.37 17.11 -8.80
N ILE A 272 1.32 17.01 -7.87
CA ILE A 272 2.47 17.88 -7.82
C ILE A 272 3.66 17.12 -8.37
N GLU A 273 4.35 17.72 -9.33
CA GLU A 273 5.57 17.20 -9.93
C GLU A 273 6.77 17.89 -9.31
N CYS A 274 7.62 17.10 -8.66
CA CYS A 274 8.89 17.56 -8.08
C CYS A 274 10.05 17.00 -8.90
N SER A 275 11.05 17.82 -9.18
CA SER A 275 12.25 17.36 -9.87
C SER A 275 13.52 17.95 -9.28
N VAL A 276 14.57 17.12 -9.22
CA VAL A 276 15.94 17.49 -8.89
C VAL A 276 16.79 17.18 -10.10
N ALA A 277 17.44 18.19 -10.64
CA ALA A 277 18.32 18.03 -11.79
C ALA A 277 19.72 18.59 -11.50
N ASP A 278 20.73 17.93 -12.02
CA ASP A 278 22.13 18.28 -11.95
C ASP A 278 22.77 18.42 -13.33
N THR A 279 23.89 19.12 -13.42
CA THR A 279 24.70 19.25 -14.62
C THR A 279 25.98 18.39 -14.54
N GLY A 280 25.93 17.33 -13.75
CA GLY A 280 27.07 16.45 -13.51
C GLY A 280 27.36 15.47 -14.64
N ARG A 281 28.09 14.39 -14.33
CA ARG A 281 28.55 13.39 -15.30
C ARG A 281 27.44 12.64 -16.04
N GLY A 282 26.20 12.65 -15.53
CA GLY A 282 25.09 11.91 -16.12
C GLY A 282 25.22 10.40 -16.03
N ILE A 283 24.22 9.70 -16.60
CA ILE A 283 24.10 8.24 -16.65
C ILE A 283 24.05 7.80 -18.11
N ALA A 284 24.79 6.75 -18.46
CA ALA A 284 24.75 6.19 -19.79
C ALA A 284 23.38 5.56 -20.11
N LYS A 285 22.93 5.66 -21.38
CA LYS A 285 21.60 5.17 -21.78
C LYS A 285 21.36 3.70 -21.44
N LYS A 286 22.37 2.84 -21.53
CA LYS A 286 22.33 1.42 -21.18
C LYS A 286 22.10 1.16 -19.69
N ASP A 287 22.44 2.12 -18.82
CA ASP A 287 22.37 1.99 -17.36
C ASP A 287 21.09 2.59 -16.78
N LEU A 288 20.37 3.44 -17.54
CA LEU A 288 19.12 4.09 -17.11
C LEU A 288 18.05 3.10 -16.59
N PRO A 289 17.77 1.97 -17.26
CA PRO A 289 16.78 1.01 -16.77
C PRO A 289 17.14 0.41 -15.39
N ARG A 290 18.42 0.47 -15.03
CA ARG A 290 18.96 -0.08 -13.79
C ARG A 290 19.13 0.96 -12.67
N ALA A 291 18.77 2.23 -12.92
CA ALA A 291 19.01 3.33 -11.98
C ALA A 291 18.33 3.14 -10.60
N PHE A 292 17.21 2.45 -10.56
CA PHE A 292 16.46 2.16 -9.33
C PHE A 292 16.65 0.74 -8.79
N ILE A 293 17.56 -0.06 -9.41
CA ILE A 293 17.89 -1.40 -8.90
C ILE A 293 18.82 -1.24 -7.71
N ARG A 294 18.57 -2.06 -6.67
CA ARG A 294 19.33 -2.06 -5.42
C ARG A 294 20.80 -2.40 -5.63
N PHE A 295 21.67 -1.78 -4.84
CA PHE A 295 23.13 -1.96 -4.88
C PHE A 295 23.78 -1.63 -6.22
N GLN A 296 23.05 -1.04 -7.17
CA GLN A 296 23.60 -0.62 -8.44
C GLN A 296 24.37 0.69 -8.28
N GLN A 297 25.59 0.71 -8.83
CA GLN A 297 26.46 1.87 -8.89
C GLN A 297 27.04 1.97 -10.32
N PHE A 298 26.93 3.12 -10.93
CA PHE A 298 27.38 3.36 -12.30
C PHE A 298 28.68 4.17 -12.32
N GLY A 299 29.65 3.73 -13.15
CA GLY A 299 30.94 4.41 -13.29
C GLY A 299 31.78 4.28 -12.01
N ARG A 300 32.62 3.23 -11.95
CA ARG A 300 33.62 3.09 -10.89
C ARG A 300 34.54 4.29 -10.88
N VAL A 301 34.42 5.18 -9.93
CA VAL A 301 35.45 6.14 -9.61
C VAL A 301 36.45 5.41 -8.72
N PHE A 302 37.62 5.04 -9.30
CA PHE A 302 38.76 4.62 -8.52
C PHE A 302 39.39 5.88 -7.92
N GLY A 303 39.05 6.19 -6.64
CA GLY A 303 39.61 7.34 -5.94
C GLY A 303 39.04 7.44 -4.50
N PRO A 304 39.72 8.16 -3.60
CA PRO A 304 39.19 8.49 -2.30
C PRO A 304 38.04 9.49 -2.47
N GLY A 305 36.82 8.99 -2.46
CA GLY A 305 35.60 9.79 -2.56
C GLY A 305 34.40 9.01 -2.00
N GLU A 306 33.35 9.74 -1.60
CA GLU A 306 32.15 9.16 -1.01
C GLU A 306 31.56 8.04 -1.87
N LYS A 307 31.86 6.81 -1.54
CA LYS A 307 31.22 5.64 -2.16
C LYS A 307 29.78 5.55 -1.68
N GLY A 308 28.79 5.66 -2.59
CA GLY A 308 27.38 5.49 -2.25
C GLY A 308 27.05 4.06 -1.83
N THR A 309 25.91 3.85 -1.18
CA THR A 309 25.42 2.50 -0.83
C THR A 309 24.76 1.78 -2.00
N GLY A 310 24.25 2.52 -2.99
CA GLY A 310 23.43 1.99 -4.09
C GLY A 310 21.97 1.70 -3.68
N LEU A 311 21.56 2.15 -2.49
CA LEU A 311 20.21 1.92 -1.95
C LEU A 311 19.33 3.17 -2.04
N GLY A 312 19.87 4.38 -1.99
CA GLY A 312 19.09 5.61 -1.87
C GLY A 312 18.05 5.81 -2.98
N LEU A 313 18.37 5.51 -4.24
CA LEU A 313 17.41 5.64 -5.34
C LEU A 313 16.30 4.57 -5.27
N SER A 314 16.61 3.35 -4.89
CA SER A 314 15.61 2.30 -4.73
C SER A 314 14.68 2.59 -3.55
N ILE A 315 15.19 3.14 -2.46
CA ILE A 315 14.40 3.60 -1.31
C ILE A 315 13.50 4.77 -1.72
N ALA A 316 14.04 5.78 -2.40
CA ALA A 316 13.24 6.90 -2.90
C ALA A 316 12.10 6.43 -3.81
N LYS A 317 12.35 5.47 -4.71
CA LYS A 317 11.31 4.87 -5.55
C LYS A 317 10.23 4.19 -4.71
N SER A 318 10.61 3.34 -3.78
CA SER A 318 9.66 2.62 -2.93
C SER A 318 8.82 3.58 -2.06
N ILE A 319 9.43 4.63 -1.51
CA ILE A 319 8.69 5.66 -0.75
C ILE A 319 7.66 6.36 -1.63
N ILE A 320 8.03 6.77 -2.84
CA ILE A 320 7.10 7.43 -3.77
C ILE A 320 5.97 6.48 -4.19
N GLU A 321 6.25 5.20 -4.44
CA GLU A 321 5.24 4.18 -4.76
C GLU A 321 4.29 3.93 -3.57
N LEU A 322 4.77 3.92 -2.33
CA LEU A 322 3.94 3.87 -1.12
C LEU A 322 2.97 5.07 -1.01
N HIS A 323 3.40 6.23 -1.51
CA HIS A 323 2.56 7.44 -1.63
C HIS A 323 1.70 7.45 -2.90
N LYS A 324 1.61 6.31 -3.61
CA LYS A 324 0.88 6.16 -4.89
C LYS A 324 1.41 7.07 -6.01
N GLY A 325 2.60 7.63 -5.83
CA GLY A 325 3.27 8.48 -6.81
C GLY A 325 4.10 7.67 -7.80
N HIS A 326 4.77 8.40 -8.69
CA HIS A 326 5.66 7.82 -9.69
C HIS A 326 6.99 8.55 -9.72
N ILE A 327 8.11 7.83 -9.92
CA ILE A 327 9.44 8.43 -10.07
C ILE A 327 10.06 7.97 -11.38
N ARG A 328 10.72 8.90 -12.08
CA ARG A 328 11.43 8.64 -13.31
C ARG A 328 12.79 9.35 -13.36
N VAL A 329 13.66 8.89 -14.23
CA VAL A 329 14.98 9.47 -14.47
C VAL A 329 15.18 9.78 -15.94
N GLU A 330 15.72 10.96 -16.22
CA GLU A 330 16.15 11.40 -17.52
C GLU A 330 17.64 11.80 -17.39
N SER A 331 18.51 11.24 -18.22
CA SER A 331 19.94 11.57 -18.14
C SER A 331 20.63 11.37 -19.47
N LYS A 332 21.68 12.15 -19.67
CA LYS A 332 22.61 12.01 -20.79
C LYS A 332 24.04 12.14 -20.26
N LEU A 333 24.90 11.21 -20.65
CA LEU A 333 26.29 11.20 -20.25
C LEU A 333 26.94 12.56 -20.51
N ASN A 334 27.66 13.08 -19.52
CA ASN A 334 28.33 14.40 -19.50
C ASN A 334 27.37 15.62 -19.66
N LYS A 335 26.06 15.43 -19.48
CA LYS A 335 25.10 16.54 -19.55
C LYS A 335 24.23 16.65 -18.28
N GLY A 336 24.40 15.70 -17.33
CA GLY A 336 23.69 15.68 -16.08
C GLY A 336 22.53 14.70 -16.03
N THR A 337 21.84 14.72 -14.88
CA THR A 337 20.72 13.83 -14.58
C THR A 337 19.56 14.63 -14.00
N LYS A 338 18.34 14.23 -14.35
CA LYS A 338 17.12 14.78 -13.80
C LYS A 338 16.25 13.63 -13.28
N PHE A 339 16.01 13.64 -11.98
CA PHE A 339 15.03 12.81 -11.35
C PHE A 339 13.72 13.59 -11.20
N THR A 340 12.60 12.97 -11.56
CA THR A 340 11.29 13.59 -11.43
C THR A 340 10.36 12.62 -10.72
N PHE A 341 9.67 13.07 -9.68
CA PHE A 341 8.64 12.29 -9.02
C PHE A 341 7.33 13.07 -8.90
N THR A 342 6.24 12.35 -8.75
CA THR A 342 4.90 12.91 -8.62
C THR A 342 4.27 12.48 -7.31
N LEU A 343 3.51 13.40 -6.70
CA LEU A 343 2.70 13.16 -5.52
C LEU A 343 1.27 13.58 -5.82
N PHE A 344 0.28 12.84 -5.35
CA PHE A 344 -1.11 13.18 -5.57
C PHE A 344 -1.50 14.45 -4.81
N ARG A 345 -2.26 15.30 -5.50
CA ARG A 345 -2.93 16.44 -4.90
C ARG A 345 -4.38 16.05 -4.71
N TYR A 346 -4.77 15.90 -3.46
CA TYR A 346 -6.12 15.53 -3.11
C TYR A 346 -7.01 16.78 -3.07
N THR A 347 -8.23 16.68 -3.59
CA THR A 347 -9.31 17.60 -3.21
C THR A 347 -9.66 17.37 -1.74
N SER A 348 -10.27 18.37 -1.07
CA SER A 348 -10.68 18.21 0.35
C SER A 348 -11.50 16.95 0.58
N ARG A 349 -12.39 16.63 -0.37
CA ARG A 349 -13.22 15.42 -0.32
C ARG A 349 -12.43 14.12 -0.45
N GLU A 350 -11.49 14.06 -1.39
CA GLU A 350 -10.62 12.89 -1.58
C GLU A 350 -9.68 12.71 -0.39
N LEU A 351 -9.15 13.82 0.13
CA LEU A 351 -8.31 13.86 1.31
C LEU A 351 -9.05 13.29 2.53
N PHE A 352 -10.28 13.73 2.75
CA PHE A 352 -11.11 13.22 3.84
C PHE A 352 -11.40 11.72 3.70
N LYS A 353 -11.78 11.26 2.50
CA LYS A 353 -11.96 9.83 2.24
C LYS A 353 -10.69 9.03 2.53
N GLN A 354 -9.53 9.59 2.18
CA GLN A 354 -8.24 8.97 2.45
C GLN A 354 -7.95 8.93 3.97
N TYR A 355 -8.26 10.00 4.70
CA TYR A 355 -8.11 10.03 6.16
C TYR A 355 -8.96 8.96 6.85
N ILE A 356 -10.24 8.88 6.51
CA ILE A 356 -11.11 7.82 7.06
C ILE A 356 -10.51 6.45 6.75
N THR A 357 -10.07 6.23 5.51
CA THR A 357 -9.51 4.94 5.09
C THR A 357 -8.27 4.55 5.89
N ASP A 358 -7.34 5.50 6.08
CA ASP A 358 -6.12 5.26 6.82
C ASP A 358 -6.41 5.07 8.32
N SER A 359 -7.30 5.89 8.91
CA SER A 359 -7.71 5.79 10.32
C SER A 359 -8.51 4.52 10.64
N VAL A 360 -9.41 4.07 9.76
CA VAL A 360 -10.12 2.79 9.93
C VAL A 360 -9.15 1.61 9.87
N ARG A 361 -8.17 1.65 8.95
CA ARG A 361 -7.15 0.59 8.87
C ARG A 361 -6.31 0.51 10.15
N GLU A 362 -5.97 1.65 10.73
CA GLU A 362 -5.24 1.73 11.99
C GLU A 362 -6.09 1.25 13.16
N ALA A 363 -7.35 1.68 13.24
CA ALA A 363 -8.32 1.27 14.24
C ALA A 363 -8.57 -0.25 14.23
N VAL A 364 -8.73 -0.85 13.05
CA VAL A 364 -8.85 -2.32 12.90
C VAL A 364 -7.60 -3.05 13.38
N ARG A 365 -6.42 -2.50 13.08
CA ARG A 365 -5.16 -3.15 13.46
C ARG A 365 -4.88 -3.11 14.95
N ASN A 366 -5.25 -2.00 15.60
CA ASN A 366 -4.98 -1.76 17.01
C ASN A 366 -6.17 -2.18 17.91
N ASP A 367 -7.28 -2.63 17.33
CA ASP A 367 -8.55 -2.88 18.01
C ASP A 367 -9.04 -1.65 18.78
N GLU A 368 -8.96 -0.47 18.15
CA GLU A 368 -9.30 0.80 18.76
C GLU A 368 -10.55 1.42 18.13
N PRO A 369 -11.37 2.16 18.88
CA PRO A 369 -12.53 2.88 18.34
C PRO A 369 -12.09 4.13 17.57
N LEU A 370 -12.93 4.53 16.59
CA LEU A 370 -12.76 5.74 15.81
C LEU A 370 -14.07 6.51 15.75
N SER A 371 -14.01 7.82 15.94
CA SER A 371 -15.16 8.72 15.79
C SER A 371 -14.93 9.72 14.66
N ILE A 372 -15.97 9.92 13.86
CA ILE A 372 -15.95 10.83 12.71
C ILE A 372 -17.09 11.82 12.87
N PHE A 373 -16.79 13.10 12.62
CA PHE A 373 -17.77 14.19 12.66
C PHE A 373 -17.73 14.96 11.35
N ILE A 374 -18.89 15.45 10.95
CA ILE A 374 -19.01 16.46 9.91
C ILE A 374 -19.87 17.60 10.43
N PHE A 375 -19.33 18.81 10.36
CA PHE A 375 -20.09 20.05 10.53
C PHE A 375 -20.33 20.65 9.16
N TYR A 376 -21.52 21.13 8.89
CA TYR A 376 -21.89 21.69 7.60
C TYR A 376 -22.87 22.86 7.73
N ILE A 377 -22.86 23.74 6.75
CA ILE A 377 -23.82 24.83 6.68
C ILE A 377 -25.11 24.27 6.10
N GLU A 378 -26.17 24.12 6.91
CA GLU A 378 -27.46 23.54 6.50
C GLU A 378 -28.14 24.35 5.38
N ASN A 379 -28.09 25.67 5.49
CA ASN A 379 -28.74 26.61 4.55
C ASN A 379 -27.73 27.21 3.57
N PHE A 380 -26.75 26.47 3.11
CA PHE A 380 -25.65 26.96 2.26
C PHE A 380 -26.13 27.67 0.97
N ALA A 381 -27.19 27.17 0.36
CA ALA A 381 -27.80 27.81 -0.84
C ALA A 381 -28.32 29.22 -0.56
N ALA A 382 -28.84 29.47 0.65
CA ALA A 382 -29.28 30.82 1.07
C ALA A 382 -28.09 31.72 1.38
N VAL A 383 -27.08 31.18 2.08
CA VAL A 383 -25.84 31.89 2.42
C VAL A 383 -25.09 32.35 1.16
N LYS A 384 -25.06 31.53 0.10
CA LYS A 384 -24.47 31.90 -1.19
C LYS A 384 -25.15 33.04 -1.90
N LYS A 385 -26.43 33.30 -1.62
CA LYS A 385 -27.15 34.43 -2.18
C LYS A 385 -26.85 35.75 -1.45
N GLU A 386 -26.49 35.63 -0.18
CA GLU A 386 -26.28 36.79 0.69
C GLU A 386 -24.81 37.20 0.78
N PHE A 387 -23.89 36.23 0.68
CA PHE A 387 -22.46 36.46 0.77
C PHE A 387 -21.72 36.01 -0.49
N ASP A 388 -20.69 36.78 -0.84
CA ASP A 388 -19.75 36.37 -1.88
C ASP A 388 -18.86 35.18 -1.42
N THR A 389 -18.25 34.54 -2.39
CA THR A 389 -17.39 33.37 -2.15
C THR A 389 -16.20 33.67 -1.22
N LYS A 390 -15.68 34.90 -1.24
CA LYS A 390 -14.57 35.33 -0.37
C LYS A 390 -15.01 35.43 1.09
N LYS A 391 -16.17 36.01 1.35
CA LYS A 391 -16.70 36.12 2.71
C LYS A 391 -17.05 34.78 3.30
N ILE A 392 -17.63 33.87 2.51
CA ILE A 392 -17.88 32.48 2.91
C ILE A 392 -16.57 31.78 3.28
N ALA A 393 -15.53 31.93 2.46
CA ALA A 393 -14.22 31.34 2.73
C ALA A 393 -13.61 31.84 4.04
N VAL A 394 -13.69 33.15 4.32
CA VAL A 394 -13.21 33.73 5.59
C VAL A 394 -13.95 33.16 6.79
N VAL A 395 -15.28 33.03 6.70
CA VAL A 395 -16.09 32.45 7.79
C VAL A 395 -15.69 30.98 8.00
N MET A 396 -15.61 30.20 6.92
CA MET A 396 -15.21 28.80 6.99
C MET A 396 -13.78 28.61 7.54
N ASP A 397 -12.85 29.54 7.23
CA ASP A 397 -11.52 29.55 7.80
C ASP A 397 -11.57 29.73 9.32
N LYS A 398 -12.38 30.64 9.81
CA LYS A 398 -12.55 30.90 11.25
C LYS A 398 -13.22 29.73 11.97
N LEU A 399 -14.29 29.17 11.39
CA LEU A 399 -14.93 27.97 11.94
C LEU A 399 -13.94 26.81 12.03
N TYR A 400 -13.11 26.63 11.01
CA TYR A 400 -12.06 25.60 10.97
C TYR A 400 -10.98 25.84 12.06
N GLU A 401 -10.51 27.09 12.25
CA GLU A 401 -9.59 27.46 13.32
C GLU A 401 -10.16 27.15 14.72
N ILE A 402 -11.44 27.45 14.94
CA ILE A 402 -12.13 27.17 16.20
C ILE A 402 -12.15 25.66 16.46
N VAL A 403 -12.58 24.89 15.46
CA VAL A 403 -12.59 23.44 15.57
C VAL A 403 -11.17 22.90 15.85
N GLY A 404 -10.16 23.39 15.11
CA GLY A 404 -8.76 23.02 15.30
C GLY A 404 -8.24 23.33 16.71
N GLY A 405 -8.60 24.48 17.27
CA GLY A 405 -8.23 24.87 18.64
C GLY A 405 -8.82 23.99 19.75
N HIS A 406 -9.86 23.21 19.43
CA HIS A 406 -10.48 22.26 20.35
C HIS A 406 -9.98 20.82 20.18
N LEU A 407 -9.14 20.54 19.18
CA LEU A 407 -8.47 19.25 19.01
C LEU A 407 -7.38 19.11 20.07
N ARG A 408 -7.37 17.99 20.77
CA ARG A 408 -6.47 17.77 21.91
C ARG A 408 -5.34 16.81 21.63
N ARG A 409 -5.48 16.00 20.60
CA ARG A 409 -4.51 14.94 20.27
C ARG A 409 -3.82 15.26 18.96
N GLN A 410 -2.57 14.92 18.87
CA GLN A 410 -1.78 15.07 17.63
C GLN A 410 -2.32 14.20 16.47
N ALA A 411 -3.09 13.17 16.80
CA ALA A 411 -3.72 12.27 15.84
C ALA A 411 -5.12 12.74 15.37
N ASP A 412 -5.69 13.77 16.03
CA ASP A 412 -6.98 14.32 15.63
C ASP A 412 -6.79 15.11 14.32
N LEU A 413 -7.64 14.85 13.34
CA LEU A 413 -7.51 15.42 12.00
C LEU A 413 -8.76 16.23 11.65
N ALA A 414 -8.55 17.42 11.13
CA ALA A 414 -9.60 18.27 10.58
C ALA A 414 -9.30 18.59 9.11
N VAL A 415 -10.34 18.57 8.28
CA VAL A 415 -10.28 19.00 6.88
C VAL A 415 -11.51 19.86 6.59
N LYS A 416 -11.35 20.93 5.83
CA LYS A 416 -12.47 21.76 5.41
C LYS A 416 -12.60 21.77 3.88
N ASP A 417 -13.81 21.98 3.43
CA ASP A 417 -14.14 22.44 2.07
C ASP A 417 -15.02 23.70 2.12
N ASP A 418 -15.66 24.04 1.00
CA ASP A 418 -16.43 25.29 0.90
C ASP A 418 -17.62 25.39 1.88
N GLN A 419 -18.15 24.27 2.36
CA GLN A 419 -19.36 24.25 3.20
C GLN A 419 -19.29 23.27 4.37
N THR A 420 -18.22 22.48 4.48
CA THR A 420 -18.11 21.41 5.48
C THR A 420 -16.77 21.45 6.22
N ILE A 421 -16.80 21.06 7.49
CA ILE A 421 -15.62 20.75 8.29
C ILE A 421 -15.74 19.31 8.73
N LEU A 422 -14.76 18.53 8.39
CA LEU A 422 -14.68 17.10 8.60
C LEU A 422 -13.62 16.79 9.65
N LEU A 423 -13.99 15.99 10.64
CA LEU A 423 -13.13 15.60 11.75
C LEU A 423 -13.03 14.08 11.80
N VAL A 424 -11.81 13.61 12.00
CA VAL A 424 -11.51 12.22 12.32
C VAL A 424 -10.79 12.20 13.65
N LEU A 425 -11.38 11.54 14.64
CA LEU A 425 -10.87 11.44 16.01
C LEU A 425 -10.53 9.98 16.34
N PRO A 426 -9.29 9.54 16.13
CA PRO A 426 -8.83 8.20 16.48
C PRO A 426 -8.91 7.95 17.99
N VAL A 427 -9.03 6.67 18.38
CA VAL A 427 -9.06 6.24 19.80
C VAL A 427 -10.15 6.94 20.64
N THR A 428 -11.23 7.38 19.99
CA THR A 428 -12.33 8.06 20.69
C THR A 428 -13.52 7.14 20.80
N LYS A 429 -13.85 6.77 22.03
CA LYS A 429 -15.01 5.92 22.33
C LYS A 429 -16.31 6.64 22.05
N ASN A 430 -17.33 5.89 21.65
CA ASN A 430 -18.65 6.42 21.29
C ASN A 430 -19.31 7.21 22.44
N GLU A 431 -19.04 6.88 23.69
CA GLU A 431 -19.56 7.57 24.87
C GLU A 431 -19.13 9.04 24.98
N TYR A 432 -18.02 9.42 24.32
CA TYR A 432 -17.52 10.81 24.30
C TYR A 432 -18.02 11.62 23.10
N ILE A 433 -18.68 10.99 22.13
CA ILE A 433 -19.15 11.66 20.91
C ILE A 433 -20.05 12.84 21.24
N ASP A 434 -21.05 12.62 22.10
CA ASP A 434 -22.03 13.65 22.46
C ASP A 434 -21.39 14.84 23.20
N SER A 435 -20.45 14.57 24.11
CA SER A 435 -19.74 15.62 24.82
C SER A 435 -18.84 16.46 23.91
N ILE A 436 -18.16 15.83 22.96
CA ILE A 436 -17.33 16.53 21.96
C ILE A 436 -18.21 17.36 21.03
N GLN A 437 -19.31 16.78 20.57
CA GLN A 437 -20.28 17.45 19.72
C GLN A 437 -20.85 18.71 20.37
N VAL A 438 -21.34 18.60 21.62
CA VAL A 438 -21.90 19.74 22.36
C VAL A 438 -20.86 20.84 22.48
N ARG A 439 -19.65 20.53 22.90
CA ARG A 439 -18.57 21.48 23.05
C ARG A 439 -18.21 22.20 21.73
N LEU A 440 -18.08 21.46 20.65
CA LEU A 440 -17.74 22.04 19.35
C LEU A 440 -18.91 22.87 18.79
N SER A 441 -20.14 22.38 18.89
CA SER A 441 -21.33 23.10 18.44
C SER A 441 -21.52 24.41 19.21
N GLN A 442 -21.27 24.41 20.52
CA GLN A 442 -21.33 25.60 21.34
C GLN A 442 -20.27 26.64 20.90
N ALA A 443 -19.02 26.23 20.75
CA ALA A 443 -17.94 27.12 20.33
C ALA A 443 -18.21 27.75 18.93
N LEU A 444 -18.75 26.95 17.99
CA LEU A 444 -19.13 27.45 16.67
C LEU A 444 -20.30 28.45 16.73
N SER A 445 -21.30 28.17 17.56
CA SER A 445 -22.47 29.04 17.77
C SER A 445 -22.09 30.35 18.45
N GLU A 446 -21.21 30.32 19.46
CA GLU A 446 -20.70 31.53 20.13
C GLU A 446 -19.96 32.46 19.16
N TYR A 447 -19.14 31.88 18.26
CA TYR A 447 -18.49 32.68 17.23
C TYR A 447 -19.50 33.32 16.29
N LEU A 448 -20.48 32.57 15.77
CA LEU A 448 -21.47 33.09 14.86
C LEU A 448 -22.33 34.20 15.51
N ALA A 449 -22.70 34.05 16.78
CA ALA A 449 -23.43 35.07 17.53
C ALA A 449 -22.58 36.34 17.72
N LYS A 450 -21.29 36.19 18.05
CA LYS A 450 -20.36 37.32 18.20
C LYS A 450 -20.19 38.14 16.92
N GLU A 451 -20.19 37.46 15.76
CA GLU A 451 -20.08 38.13 14.45
C GLU A 451 -21.47 38.54 13.85
N GLY A 452 -22.56 38.29 14.59
CA GLY A 452 -23.92 38.60 14.10
C GLY A 452 -24.36 37.71 12.94
N LEU A 453 -23.78 36.53 12.78
CA LEU A 453 -24.01 35.59 11.68
C LEU A 453 -24.97 34.46 12.05
N ASP A 454 -25.37 34.34 13.30
CA ASP A 454 -26.21 33.28 13.87
C ASP A 454 -27.62 33.21 13.23
N LYS A 455 -28.15 34.37 12.78
CA LYS A 455 -29.44 34.44 12.07
C LYS A 455 -29.33 34.04 10.58
N ILE A 456 -28.14 34.11 10.00
CA ILE A 456 -27.89 33.89 8.57
C ILE A 456 -27.32 32.48 8.33
N ILE A 457 -26.44 32.00 9.18
CA ILE A 457 -25.75 30.73 9.01
C ILE A 457 -26.23 29.73 10.07
N LYS A 458 -26.77 28.60 9.60
CA LYS A 458 -27.17 27.46 10.45
C LYS A 458 -26.16 26.32 10.26
N ILE A 459 -25.59 25.85 11.37
CA ILE A 459 -24.64 24.75 11.37
C ILE A 459 -25.33 23.47 11.79
N GLY A 460 -25.34 22.50 10.89
CA GLY A 460 -25.70 21.12 11.18
C GLY A 460 -24.46 20.25 11.46
N TYR A 461 -24.69 19.07 12.00
CA TYR A 461 -23.63 18.07 12.23
C TYR A 461 -24.14 16.66 12.01
N LYS A 462 -23.22 15.74 11.73
CA LYS A 462 -23.44 14.30 11.72
C LYS A 462 -22.23 13.60 12.32
N THR A 463 -22.45 12.41 12.84
CA THR A 463 -21.42 11.60 13.46
C THR A 463 -21.51 10.15 13.01
N ALA A 464 -20.38 9.47 12.95
CA ALA A 464 -20.30 8.03 12.81
C ALA A 464 -19.13 7.49 13.62
N GLY A 465 -19.31 6.31 14.20
CA GLY A 465 -18.31 5.63 15.03
C GLY A 465 -17.96 4.24 14.48
N PHE A 466 -16.66 3.93 14.41
CA PHE A 466 -16.17 2.58 14.17
C PHE A 466 -15.97 1.84 15.50
N PRO A 467 -16.33 0.56 15.63
CA PRO A 467 -16.99 -0.29 14.62
C PRO A 467 -18.53 -0.20 14.61
N ARG A 468 -19.15 0.56 15.51
CA ARG A 468 -20.60 0.63 15.75
C ARG A 468 -21.42 0.90 14.50
N ASP A 469 -21.00 1.86 13.68
CA ASP A 469 -21.77 2.40 12.56
C ASP A 469 -21.33 1.85 11.20
N GLY A 470 -20.26 1.05 11.18
CA GLY A 470 -19.75 0.38 10.00
C GLY A 470 -18.37 -0.20 10.21
N SER A 471 -18.04 -1.26 9.45
CA SER A 471 -16.76 -1.97 9.50
C SER A 471 -15.76 -1.51 8.43
N SER A 472 -16.17 -0.63 7.53
CA SER A 472 -15.32 -0.11 6.46
C SER A 472 -15.41 1.41 6.33
N ALA A 473 -14.36 2.00 5.77
CA ALA A 473 -14.30 3.42 5.49
C ALA A 473 -15.42 3.91 4.55
N GLU A 474 -15.83 3.07 3.60
CA GLU A 474 -16.89 3.40 2.64
C GLU A 474 -18.26 3.52 3.34
N VAL A 475 -18.59 2.54 4.17
CA VAL A 475 -19.85 2.55 4.94
C VAL A 475 -19.93 3.76 5.86
N LEU A 476 -18.85 4.07 6.59
CA LEU A 476 -18.80 5.23 7.47
C LEU A 476 -18.90 6.55 6.70
N PHE A 477 -18.23 6.65 5.55
CA PHE A 477 -18.28 7.83 4.70
C PHE A 477 -19.68 8.07 4.13
N ASP A 478 -20.35 7.01 3.64
CA ASP A 478 -21.71 7.13 3.09
C ASP A 478 -22.72 7.48 4.15
N LYS A 479 -22.56 6.93 5.38
CA LYS A 479 -23.43 7.29 6.51
C LYS A 479 -23.34 8.76 6.87
N ILE A 480 -22.15 9.34 6.90
CA ILE A 480 -21.95 10.76 7.23
C ILE A 480 -22.47 11.66 6.10
N LYS A 481 -22.35 11.24 4.85
CA LYS A 481 -22.77 12.03 3.68
C LYS A 481 -24.26 11.98 3.37
N SER A 482 -24.96 10.93 3.82
CA SER A 482 -26.40 10.80 3.51
C SER A 482 -27.18 12.04 3.97
N GLY A 483 -27.72 12.81 3.00
CA GLY A 483 -28.54 14.00 3.26
C GLY A 483 -27.77 15.31 3.51
N ILE A 484 -26.50 15.41 3.12
CA ILE A 484 -25.79 16.68 2.93
C ILE A 484 -25.78 16.93 1.42
N SER A 485 -26.67 17.82 0.95
CA SER A 485 -26.82 18.21 -0.46
C SER A 485 -26.00 19.45 -0.79
#